data_f401d21260a45e078c9f0f70a550bebe
#
_entry.id   f401d21260a45e078c9f0f70a550bebe
#
_cell.length_a   1.000
_cell.length_b   1.000
_cell.length_c   1.000
_cell.angle_alpha   90.00
_cell.angle_beta   90.00
_cell.angle_gamma   90.00
#
_symmetry.space_group_name_H-M   'P 1'
#
loop_
_entity.id
_entity.type
_entity.pdbx_description
1 polymer ?
#
loop_
_entity_poly.entity_id
_entity_poly.type
_entity_poly.pdbx_seq_one_letter_code
_entity_poly.pdbx_strand_id
1 'polypeptide(L)'
;MRFYDEGKGNLFVLGDTDAAQPYRRLANSFGLDFYEQGARVYTANKPTGPALVHHNFTSITSPSSKPLSFAGTGFHLRRGHKQAFPLLTGTKDAKVLNDLKQKEVLKPEGEDVVLAVAIQGLNNARAVFLGSVDLCSNTTFEGPNGKFCKETAAWAFQQKGRLRYGNITHYRIQSLSDAQRQAVGTLEVAYRVQDFAYYSVDIEEFRDGQWQAYPGSTVYIEFVMLDPYIRKYLSRSGKTFYTTFQIPDVYGVFQFKTKSEEPGFSWISTASEAPVRPFRHDEYERFLVVACPYYASVFACVGSFLVFSFYFLYHKE
;
A
#
# COMPACT_ATOMS: atom_id res chain seq x y z
N MET A 1 -13.30 -3.47 -21.19
CA MET A 1 -11.89 -3.33 -20.74
C MET A 1 -11.39 -1.89 -20.88
N ARG A 2 -11.46 -1.27 -22.05
CA ARG A 2 -10.85 0.07 -22.29
C ARG A 2 -11.15 1.12 -21.20
N PHE A 3 -12.41 1.26 -20.77
CA PHE A 3 -12.79 2.19 -19.70
C PHE A 3 -12.17 1.86 -18.33
N TYR A 4 -12.02 0.58 -18.03
CA TYR A 4 -11.38 0.14 -16.80
C TYR A 4 -9.86 0.39 -16.86
N ASP A 5 -9.23 0.03 -17.98
CA ASP A 5 -7.78 0.19 -18.18
C ASP A 5 -7.36 1.68 -18.18
N GLU A 6 -8.23 2.57 -18.68
CA GLU A 6 -8.02 4.01 -18.66
C GLU A 6 -8.38 4.67 -17.29
N GLY A 7 -8.84 3.88 -16.31
CA GLY A 7 -9.26 4.40 -14.99
C GLY A 7 -10.57 5.21 -15.00
N LYS A 8 -11.30 5.16 -16.11
CA LYS A 8 -12.54 5.96 -16.32
C LYS A 8 -13.82 5.23 -15.90
N GLY A 9 -13.74 3.94 -15.62
CA GLY A 9 -14.90 3.13 -15.31
C GLY A 9 -14.66 2.10 -14.23
N ASN A 10 -15.70 1.85 -13.44
CA ASN A 10 -15.74 0.78 -12.45
C ASN A 10 -16.75 -0.27 -12.88
N LEU A 11 -16.56 -1.50 -12.41
CA LEU A 11 -17.40 -2.64 -12.79
C LEU A 11 -18.02 -3.28 -11.54
N PHE A 12 -19.29 -3.59 -11.64
CA PHE A 12 -19.99 -4.40 -10.65
C PHE A 12 -20.74 -5.50 -11.40
N VAL A 13 -20.28 -6.73 -11.28
CA VAL A 13 -20.74 -7.88 -12.08
C VAL A 13 -21.37 -8.91 -11.16
N LEU A 14 -22.61 -9.24 -11.42
CA LEU A 14 -23.33 -10.34 -10.80
C LEU A 14 -23.34 -11.53 -11.76
N GLY A 15 -22.79 -12.64 -11.33
CA GLY A 15 -22.81 -13.90 -12.08
C GLY A 15 -23.77 -14.90 -11.44
N ASP A 16 -24.05 -15.97 -12.16
CA ASP A 16 -24.78 -17.12 -11.66
C ASP A 16 -24.23 -18.40 -12.32
N THR A 17 -24.76 -19.55 -11.92
CA THR A 17 -24.41 -20.88 -12.44
C THR A 17 -24.47 -20.97 -13.96
N ASP A 18 -25.42 -20.25 -14.58
CA ASP A 18 -25.62 -20.20 -16.03
C ASP A 18 -24.99 -18.99 -16.72
N ALA A 19 -23.97 -18.40 -16.11
CA ALA A 19 -23.28 -17.23 -16.67
C ALA A 19 -22.88 -17.47 -18.12
N ALA A 20 -23.40 -16.62 -19.03
CA ALA A 20 -23.12 -16.67 -20.46
C ALA A 20 -21.64 -16.44 -20.80
N GLN A 21 -21.20 -16.94 -21.94
CA GLN A 21 -19.81 -16.85 -22.40
C GLN A 21 -19.19 -15.42 -22.34
N PRO A 22 -19.90 -14.32 -22.68
CA PRO A 22 -19.35 -12.98 -22.58
C PRO A 22 -18.92 -12.61 -21.15
N TYR A 23 -19.71 -12.99 -20.12
CA TYR A 23 -19.39 -12.75 -18.71
C TYR A 23 -18.16 -13.56 -18.27
N ARG A 24 -18.06 -14.80 -18.71
CA ARG A 24 -16.89 -15.67 -18.46
C ARG A 24 -15.63 -15.10 -19.07
N ARG A 25 -15.69 -14.64 -20.33
CA ARG A 25 -14.57 -13.98 -21.00
C ARG A 25 -14.16 -12.69 -20.29
N LEU A 26 -15.13 -11.91 -19.83
CA LEU A 26 -14.86 -10.71 -19.05
C LEU A 26 -14.13 -11.06 -17.76
N ALA A 27 -14.59 -12.02 -16.98
CA ALA A 27 -13.93 -12.46 -15.75
C ALA A 27 -12.51 -13.00 -16.03
N ASN A 28 -12.33 -13.81 -17.08
CA ASN A 28 -11.02 -14.31 -17.48
C ASN A 28 -10.02 -13.21 -17.78
N SER A 29 -10.46 -12.09 -18.37
CA SER A 29 -9.60 -10.96 -18.63
C SER A 29 -9.12 -10.24 -17.35
N PHE A 30 -9.82 -10.46 -16.23
CA PHE A 30 -9.42 -10.02 -14.88
C PHE A 30 -8.70 -11.11 -14.07
N GLY A 31 -8.36 -12.25 -14.69
CA GLY A 31 -7.69 -13.36 -14.03
C GLY A 31 -8.60 -14.20 -13.13
N LEU A 32 -9.91 -14.11 -13.34
CA LEU A 32 -10.92 -14.89 -12.66
C LEU A 32 -11.51 -15.93 -13.61
N ASP A 33 -11.49 -17.18 -13.21
CA ASP A 33 -12.12 -18.25 -13.96
C ASP A 33 -13.36 -18.73 -13.19
N PHE A 34 -14.56 -18.57 -13.78
CA PHE A 34 -15.77 -19.18 -13.25
C PHE A 34 -15.67 -20.71 -13.27
N TYR A 35 -16.22 -21.37 -12.28
CA TYR A 35 -16.42 -22.81 -12.37
C TYR A 35 -17.23 -23.18 -13.62
N GLU A 36 -17.24 -24.44 -14.01
CA GLU A 36 -17.96 -24.92 -15.19
C GLU A 36 -19.42 -24.46 -15.19
N GLN A 37 -20.04 -24.36 -16.38
CA GLN A 37 -21.43 -23.99 -16.49
C GLN A 37 -22.32 -25.05 -15.79
N GLY A 38 -23.27 -24.58 -15.00
CA GLY A 38 -24.13 -25.44 -14.16
C GLY A 38 -23.47 -25.88 -12.85
N ALA A 39 -22.22 -25.40 -12.56
CA ALA A 39 -21.57 -25.68 -11.29
C ALA A 39 -22.09 -24.73 -10.19
N ARG A 40 -22.55 -25.32 -9.10
CA ARG A 40 -23.10 -24.64 -7.93
C ARG A 40 -22.32 -25.02 -6.68
N VAL A 41 -22.21 -24.06 -5.76
CA VAL A 41 -21.58 -24.29 -4.46
C VAL A 41 -22.58 -24.86 -3.48
N TYR A 42 -22.25 -26.00 -2.89
CA TYR A 42 -23.04 -26.70 -1.88
C TYR A 42 -22.31 -26.66 -0.53
N THR A 43 -23.06 -26.45 0.54
CA THR A 43 -22.58 -26.59 1.91
C THR A 43 -23.50 -27.58 2.64
N ALA A 44 -22.94 -28.62 3.26
CA ALA A 44 -23.69 -29.69 3.90
C ALA A 44 -24.79 -30.28 3.02
N ASN A 45 -24.46 -30.48 1.72
CA ASN A 45 -25.37 -31.01 0.68
C ASN A 45 -26.61 -30.15 0.37
N LYS A 46 -26.59 -28.87 0.77
CA LYS A 46 -27.64 -27.91 0.43
C LYS A 46 -27.14 -26.89 -0.59
N PRO A 47 -27.94 -26.51 -1.60
CA PRO A 47 -27.56 -25.54 -2.63
C PRO A 47 -27.47 -24.10 -2.10
N THR A 48 -28.01 -23.87 -0.90
CA THR A 48 -27.93 -22.60 -0.20
C THR A 48 -27.15 -22.84 1.09
N GLY A 49 -26.05 -22.13 1.26
CA GLY A 49 -25.17 -22.33 2.40
C GLY A 49 -24.62 -21.01 2.98
N PRO A 50 -24.00 -21.11 4.15
CA PRO A 50 -23.33 -19.96 4.75
C PRO A 50 -22.06 -19.60 3.96
N ALA A 51 -21.87 -18.30 3.73
CA ALA A 51 -20.66 -17.72 3.19
C ALA A 51 -20.00 -16.83 4.23
N LEU A 52 -18.67 -16.85 4.27
CA LEU A 52 -17.86 -16.13 5.23
C LEU A 52 -17.22 -14.90 4.58
N VAL A 53 -17.36 -13.76 5.22
CA VAL A 53 -16.64 -12.54 4.83
C VAL A 53 -15.17 -12.69 5.21
N HIS A 54 -14.29 -12.43 4.27
CA HIS A 54 -12.85 -12.54 4.51
C HIS A 54 -12.37 -11.41 5.43
N HIS A 55 -11.69 -11.76 6.52
CA HIS A 55 -11.32 -10.82 7.58
C HIS A 55 -10.30 -9.75 7.18
N ASN A 56 -9.50 -10.00 6.15
CA ASN A 56 -8.41 -9.11 5.76
C ASN A 56 -8.86 -7.86 4.99
N PHE A 57 -10.12 -7.75 4.59
CA PHE A 57 -10.63 -6.66 3.74
C PHE A 57 -11.77 -5.88 4.39
N THR A 58 -11.60 -5.58 5.67
CA THR A 58 -12.58 -4.81 6.47
C THR A 58 -12.79 -3.37 5.96
N SER A 59 -11.83 -2.84 5.20
CA SER A 59 -11.95 -1.56 4.49
C SER A 59 -13.03 -1.59 3.39
N ILE A 60 -13.26 -2.75 2.78
CA ILE A 60 -14.27 -2.94 1.72
C ILE A 60 -15.61 -3.28 2.36
N THR A 61 -15.64 -4.31 3.20
CA THR A 61 -16.86 -4.82 3.84
C THR A 61 -16.66 -4.97 5.33
N SER A 62 -17.66 -4.54 6.10
CA SER A 62 -17.64 -4.71 7.56
C SER A 62 -17.75 -6.20 7.91
N PRO A 63 -17.03 -6.68 8.93
CA PRO A 63 -17.20 -8.04 9.42
C PRO A 63 -18.65 -8.26 9.86
N SER A 64 -19.25 -9.34 9.40
CA SER A 64 -20.60 -9.71 9.80
C SER A 64 -20.55 -10.74 10.94
N SER A 65 -21.32 -10.52 12.00
CA SER A 65 -21.47 -11.47 13.09
C SER A 65 -22.28 -12.71 12.68
N LYS A 66 -23.04 -12.62 11.59
CA LYS A 66 -23.84 -13.74 11.04
C LYS A 66 -23.29 -14.10 9.65
N PRO A 67 -23.24 -15.40 9.32
CA PRO A 67 -22.86 -15.82 7.98
C PRO A 67 -23.88 -15.30 6.94
N LEU A 68 -23.39 -14.97 5.75
CA LEU A 68 -24.25 -14.60 4.64
C LEU A 68 -24.89 -15.84 4.02
N SER A 69 -26.12 -15.72 3.56
CA SER A 69 -26.77 -16.78 2.77
C SER A 69 -26.30 -16.65 1.31
N PHE A 70 -25.73 -17.72 0.77
CA PHE A 70 -25.19 -17.75 -0.58
C PHE A 70 -25.78 -18.93 -1.37
N ALA A 71 -26.25 -18.66 -2.58
CA ALA A 71 -26.66 -19.66 -3.54
C ALA A 71 -26.16 -19.23 -4.92
N GLY A 72 -25.21 -19.96 -5.51
CA GLY A 72 -24.62 -19.60 -6.78
C GLY A 72 -23.35 -20.36 -7.10
N THR A 73 -22.53 -19.79 -7.97
CA THR A 73 -21.25 -20.35 -8.41
C THR A 73 -20.07 -19.64 -7.73
N GLY A 74 -18.88 -20.17 -7.90
CA GLY A 74 -17.65 -19.57 -7.40
C GLY A 74 -16.65 -19.27 -8.50
N PHE A 75 -15.47 -18.87 -8.07
CA PHE A 75 -14.35 -18.49 -8.92
C PHE A 75 -13.07 -19.21 -8.54
N HIS A 76 -12.24 -19.51 -9.53
CA HIS A 76 -10.83 -19.77 -9.34
C HIS A 76 -10.04 -18.48 -9.55
N LEU A 77 -9.22 -18.12 -8.56
CA LEU A 77 -8.26 -17.05 -8.70
C LEU A 77 -6.96 -17.59 -9.31
N ARG A 78 -6.51 -16.99 -10.39
CA ARG A 78 -5.19 -17.33 -10.95
C ARG A 78 -4.10 -16.91 -9.97
N ARG A 79 -3.18 -17.82 -9.67
CA ARG A 79 -2.05 -17.54 -8.79
C ARG A 79 -1.23 -16.35 -9.31
N GLY A 80 -0.85 -15.45 -8.39
CA GLY A 80 -0.04 -14.27 -8.71
C GLY A 80 -0.81 -12.98 -9.01
N HIS A 81 -2.14 -12.99 -9.01
CA HIS A 81 -2.95 -11.78 -9.13
C HIS A 81 -2.98 -10.98 -7.82
N LYS A 82 -1.95 -10.13 -7.60
CA LYS A 82 -1.82 -9.28 -6.39
C LYS A 82 -2.94 -8.24 -6.24
N GLN A 83 -3.70 -7.98 -7.30
CA GLN A 83 -4.76 -6.95 -7.34
C GLN A 83 -6.15 -7.52 -7.06
N ALA A 84 -6.29 -8.85 -6.95
CA ALA A 84 -7.55 -9.52 -6.70
C ALA A 84 -7.65 -9.95 -5.23
N PHE A 85 -8.74 -9.55 -4.58
CA PHE A 85 -9.00 -9.78 -3.16
C PHE A 85 -10.25 -10.63 -2.99
N PRO A 86 -10.18 -11.82 -2.38
CA PRO A 86 -11.37 -12.61 -2.07
C PRO A 86 -12.18 -11.90 -0.98
N LEU A 87 -13.42 -11.54 -1.28
CA LEU A 87 -14.34 -10.89 -0.32
C LEU A 87 -15.18 -11.89 0.44
N LEU A 88 -15.67 -12.91 -0.27
CA LEU A 88 -16.45 -14.01 0.30
C LEU A 88 -15.81 -15.33 -0.04
N THR A 89 -15.76 -16.21 0.94
CA THR A 89 -15.32 -17.59 0.79
C THR A 89 -16.37 -18.52 1.33
N GLY A 90 -16.44 -19.72 0.75
CA GLY A 90 -17.23 -20.81 1.28
C GLY A 90 -16.68 -21.31 2.61
N THR A 91 -17.50 -22.03 3.36
CA THR A 91 -17.04 -22.77 4.54
C THR A 91 -16.08 -23.90 4.12
N LYS A 92 -15.28 -24.40 5.07
CA LYS A 92 -14.33 -25.51 4.80
C LYS A 92 -14.99 -26.74 4.18
N ASP A 93 -16.26 -26.98 4.50
CA ASP A 93 -17.06 -28.11 3.99
C ASP A 93 -17.75 -27.80 2.65
N ALA A 94 -17.50 -26.62 2.08
CA ALA A 94 -18.10 -26.23 0.81
C ALA A 94 -17.54 -27.08 -0.33
N LYS A 95 -18.45 -27.65 -1.12
CA LYS A 95 -18.17 -28.44 -2.31
C LYS A 95 -18.78 -27.78 -3.53
N VAL A 96 -18.17 -27.98 -4.67
CA VAL A 96 -18.71 -27.49 -5.94
C VAL A 96 -19.22 -28.70 -6.71
N LEU A 97 -20.53 -28.73 -6.95
CA LEU A 97 -21.19 -29.80 -7.73
C LEU A 97 -21.72 -29.21 -9.04
N ASN A 98 -21.51 -29.93 -10.11
CA ASN A 98 -22.13 -29.59 -11.39
C ASN A 98 -23.49 -30.29 -11.50
N ASP A 99 -24.55 -29.51 -11.37
CA ASP A 99 -25.92 -30.03 -11.39
C ASP A 99 -26.28 -30.68 -12.74
N LEU A 100 -25.71 -30.20 -13.85
CA LEU A 100 -25.96 -30.73 -15.19
C LEU A 100 -25.25 -32.07 -15.41
N LYS A 101 -24.06 -32.26 -14.83
CA LYS A 101 -23.23 -33.45 -14.99
C LYS A 101 -23.32 -34.41 -13.80
N GLN A 102 -24.02 -34.03 -12.72
CA GLN A 102 -24.08 -34.74 -11.44
C GLN A 102 -22.71 -35.18 -10.91
N LYS A 103 -21.70 -34.35 -11.14
CA LYS A 103 -20.31 -34.65 -10.80
C LYS A 103 -19.73 -33.53 -9.91
N GLU A 104 -18.94 -33.93 -8.93
CA GLU A 104 -18.17 -32.99 -8.11
C GLU A 104 -17.06 -32.35 -8.96
N VAL A 105 -17.01 -31.02 -8.98
CA VAL A 105 -15.93 -30.27 -9.62
C VAL A 105 -14.78 -30.17 -8.63
N LEU A 106 -13.63 -30.67 -9.03
CA LEU A 106 -12.43 -30.63 -8.19
C LEU A 106 -12.03 -29.17 -7.92
N LYS A 107 -12.03 -28.77 -6.65
CA LYS A 107 -11.38 -27.56 -6.20
C LYS A 107 -9.89 -27.83 -6.00
N PRO A 108 -9.02 -26.83 -6.17
CA PRO A 108 -7.61 -26.97 -5.83
C PRO A 108 -7.45 -27.39 -4.35
N GLU A 109 -6.60 -28.37 -4.08
CA GLU A 109 -6.35 -28.83 -2.72
C GLU A 109 -5.82 -27.67 -1.85
N GLY A 110 -6.42 -27.48 -0.68
CA GLY A 110 -6.01 -26.48 0.31
C GLY A 110 -6.48 -25.06 0.03
N GLU A 111 -7.29 -24.84 -1.01
CA GLU A 111 -7.87 -23.51 -1.29
C GLU A 111 -9.36 -23.45 -0.90
N ASP A 112 -9.77 -22.34 -0.31
CA ASP A 112 -11.18 -22.06 -0.05
C ASP A 112 -11.92 -21.73 -1.34
N VAL A 113 -13.19 -22.13 -1.44
CA VAL A 113 -14.05 -21.76 -2.57
C VAL A 113 -14.31 -20.25 -2.51
N VAL A 114 -13.85 -19.52 -3.50
CA VAL A 114 -14.04 -18.06 -3.56
C VAL A 114 -15.39 -17.78 -4.23
N LEU A 115 -16.24 -17.00 -3.55
CA LEU A 115 -17.62 -16.71 -3.94
C LEU A 115 -17.80 -15.27 -4.42
N ALA A 116 -16.96 -14.35 -3.94
CA ALA A 116 -16.95 -12.97 -4.37
C ALA A 116 -15.52 -12.44 -4.37
N VAL A 117 -15.18 -11.63 -5.38
CA VAL A 117 -13.84 -11.08 -5.57
C VAL A 117 -13.94 -9.59 -5.86
N ALA A 118 -13.10 -8.80 -5.18
CA ALA A 118 -12.84 -7.42 -5.53
C ALA A 118 -11.49 -7.33 -6.26
N ILE A 119 -11.40 -6.46 -7.24
CA ILE A 119 -10.17 -6.19 -7.98
C ILE A 119 -9.96 -4.69 -8.02
N GLN A 120 -8.74 -4.27 -7.73
CA GLN A 120 -8.35 -2.87 -7.81
C GLN A 120 -7.11 -2.73 -8.70
N GLY A 121 -7.26 -1.98 -9.79
CA GLY A 121 -6.16 -1.65 -10.68
C GLY A 121 -5.22 -0.60 -10.06
N LEU A 122 -3.99 -0.51 -10.56
CA LEU A 122 -3.03 0.54 -10.17
C LEU A 122 -3.50 1.95 -10.57
N ASN A 123 -4.41 2.05 -11.53
CA ASN A 123 -5.09 3.27 -11.96
C ASN A 123 -6.29 3.65 -11.08
N ASN A 124 -6.48 2.96 -9.94
CA ASN A 124 -7.61 3.11 -9.02
C ASN A 124 -8.99 2.71 -9.59
N ALA A 125 -9.05 2.09 -10.77
CA ALA A 125 -10.29 1.47 -11.25
C ALA A 125 -10.61 0.24 -10.39
N ARG A 126 -11.89 0.03 -10.11
CA ARG A 126 -12.38 -1.03 -9.23
C ARG A 126 -13.36 -1.93 -9.97
N ALA A 127 -13.21 -3.22 -9.75
CA ALA A 127 -14.16 -4.22 -10.26
C ALA A 127 -14.55 -5.17 -9.14
N VAL A 128 -15.83 -5.53 -9.09
CA VAL A 128 -16.36 -6.53 -8.17
C VAL A 128 -17.08 -7.58 -8.97
N PHE A 129 -16.78 -8.84 -8.68
CA PHE A 129 -17.42 -10.01 -9.25
C PHE A 129 -18.07 -10.81 -8.14
N LEU A 130 -19.37 -11.03 -8.23
CA LEU A 130 -20.16 -11.85 -7.31
C LEU A 130 -20.65 -13.09 -8.05
N GLY A 131 -20.52 -14.25 -7.43
CA GLY A 131 -20.94 -15.55 -8.01
C GLY A 131 -22.41 -15.88 -7.83
N SER A 132 -23.21 -14.92 -7.34
CA SER A 132 -24.65 -15.10 -7.13
C SER A 132 -25.41 -13.80 -7.36
N VAL A 133 -26.48 -13.87 -8.15
CA VAL A 133 -27.45 -12.78 -8.30
C VAL A 133 -28.32 -12.68 -7.05
N ASP A 134 -28.69 -13.81 -6.45
CA ASP A 134 -29.56 -13.88 -5.28
C ASP A 134 -28.95 -13.22 -4.05
N LEU A 135 -27.62 -13.11 -3.99
CA LEU A 135 -26.92 -12.47 -2.88
C LEU A 135 -27.38 -11.01 -2.65
N CYS A 136 -27.72 -10.31 -3.74
CA CYS A 136 -28.17 -8.92 -3.74
C CYS A 136 -29.64 -8.77 -4.11
N SER A 137 -30.44 -9.85 -4.09
CA SER A 137 -31.86 -9.82 -4.41
C SER A 137 -32.71 -9.31 -3.24
N ASN A 138 -33.92 -8.82 -3.54
CA ASN A 138 -34.84 -8.30 -2.52
C ASN A 138 -35.20 -9.34 -1.44
N THR A 139 -35.18 -10.63 -1.79
CA THR A 139 -35.49 -11.72 -0.84
C THR A 139 -34.45 -11.86 0.28
N THR A 140 -33.23 -11.44 0.04
CA THR A 140 -32.11 -11.56 0.99
C THR A 140 -31.61 -10.21 1.49
N PHE A 141 -32.16 -9.09 0.98
CA PHE A 141 -31.66 -7.73 1.20
C PHE A 141 -31.92 -7.20 2.60
N GLU A 142 -32.92 -7.68 3.32
CA GLU A 142 -33.24 -7.25 4.71
C GLU A 142 -32.33 -7.88 5.77
N GLY A 143 -31.18 -8.42 5.38
CA GLY A 143 -30.27 -9.11 6.28
C GLY A 143 -28.82 -8.71 6.10
N PRO A 144 -27.89 -9.54 6.59
CA PRO A 144 -26.46 -9.33 6.42
C PRO A 144 -26.03 -9.22 4.95
N ASN A 145 -26.75 -9.90 4.04
CA ASN A 145 -26.52 -9.85 2.60
C ASN A 145 -26.70 -8.45 2.03
N GLY A 146 -27.79 -7.76 2.41
CA GLY A 146 -28.03 -6.40 1.93
C GLY A 146 -26.97 -5.40 2.39
N LYS A 147 -26.48 -5.54 3.63
CA LYS A 147 -25.38 -4.73 4.14
C LYS A 147 -24.12 -5.00 3.31
N PHE A 148 -23.78 -6.26 3.08
CA PHE A 148 -22.63 -6.66 2.26
C PHE A 148 -22.71 -6.09 0.83
N CYS A 149 -23.86 -6.25 0.15
CA CYS A 149 -24.06 -5.73 -1.21
C CYS A 149 -23.94 -4.21 -1.26
N LYS A 150 -24.53 -3.50 -0.29
CA LYS A 150 -24.48 -2.04 -0.21
C LYS A 150 -23.05 -1.52 -0.02
N GLU A 151 -22.30 -2.12 0.91
CA GLU A 151 -20.91 -1.75 1.18
C GLU A 151 -19.98 -2.07 -0.01
N THR A 152 -20.17 -3.24 -0.62
CA THR A 152 -19.36 -3.67 -1.78
C THR A 152 -19.65 -2.80 -3.01
N ALA A 153 -20.91 -2.46 -3.25
CA ALA A 153 -21.29 -1.53 -4.33
C ALA A 153 -20.74 -0.12 -4.07
N ALA A 154 -20.86 0.38 -2.84
CA ALA A 154 -20.29 1.68 -2.45
C ALA A 154 -18.78 1.73 -2.67
N TRP A 155 -18.08 0.64 -2.36
CA TRP A 155 -16.65 0.52 -2.63
C TRP A 155 -16.36 0.47 -4.14
N ALA A 156 -17.08 -0.35 -4.90
CA ALA A 156 -16.90 -0.48 -6.35
C ALA A 156 -17.08 0.86 -7.06
N PHE A 157 -18.07 1.64 -6.67
CA PHE A 157 -18.35 2.97 -7.25
C PHE A 157 -17.61 4.13 -6.58
N GLN A 158 -16.55 3.83 -5.83
CA GLN A 158 -15.65 4.81 -5.19
C GLN A 158 -16.34 5.78 -4.20
N GLN A 159 -17.45 5.37 -3.61
CA GLN A 159 -18.11 6.10 -2.53
C GLN A 159 -17.48 5.79 -1.16
N LYS A 160 -16.62 4.78 -1.07
CA LYS A 160 -15.91 4.34 0.12
C LYS A 160 -14.46 4.00 -0.22
N GLY A 161 -13.53 4.25 0.71
CA GLY A 161 -12.12 3.88 0.54
C GLY A 161 -11.39 4.69 -0.55
N ARG A 162 -11.87 5.88 -0.90
CA ARG A 162 -11.15 6.80 -1.79
C ARG A 162 -10.27 7.71 -0.96
N LEU A 163 -8.98 7.75 -1.29
CA LEU A 163 -8.01 8.60 -0.63
C LEU A 163 -7.67 9.82 -1.50
N ARG A 164 -7.37 10.92 -0.84
CA ARG A 164 -6.72 12.08 -1.44
C ARG A 164 -5.53 12.49 -0.59
N TYR A 165 -4.56 13.10 -1.22
CA TYR A 165 -3.42 13.70 -0.55
C TYR A 165 -3.38 15.20 -0.79
N GLY A 166 -2.75 15.93 0.10
CA GLY A 166 -2.55 17.38 -0.01
C GLY A 166 -1.42 17.84 0.88
N ASN A 167 -1.10 19.14 0.83
CA ASN A 167 -0.14 19.80 1.72
C ASN A 167 1.17 19.01 1.90
N ILE A 168 1.83 18.65 0.78
CA ILE A 168 3.14 18.03 0.84
C ILE A 168 4.13 19.11 1.25
N THR A 169 4.78 18.90 2.39
CA THR A 169 5.82 19.82 2.89
C THR A 169 7.07 19.02 3.23
N HIS A 170 8.23 19.55 2.85
CA HIS A 170 9.51 18.98 3.19
C HIS A 170 10.54 20.09 3.34
N TYR A 171 11.41 19.95 4.34
CA TYR A 171 12.44 20.93 4.61
C TYR A 171 13.63 20.30 5.35
N ARG A 172 14.73 21.02 5.31
CA ARG A 172 15.95 20.70 6.05
C ARG A 172 15.81 21.14 7.51
N ILE A 173 16.06 20.26 8.48
CA ILE A 173 15.81 20.54 9.90
C ILE A 173 16.85 21.50 10.49
N GLN A 174 18.12 21.42 10.07
CA GLN A 174 19.23 22.15 10.69
C GLN A 174 19.38 23.62 10.28
N SER A 175 18.59 24.13 9.34
CA SER A 175 18.83 25.44 8.74
C SER A 175 17.70 26.47 8.87
N LEU A 176 16.56 26.10 9.44
CA LEU A 176 15.41 26.99 9.46
C LEU A 176 14.98 27.33 10.89
N SER A 177 14.82 28.64 11.16
CA SER A 177 14.13 29.12 12.35
C SER A 177 12.65 28.71 12.28
N ASP A 178 11.95 28.62 13.41
CA ASP A 178 10.55 28.23 13.46
C ASP A 178 9.64 29.13 12.61
N ALA A 179 9.98 30.42 12.48
CA ALA A 179 9.29 31.36 11.61
C ALA A 179 9.50 31.06 10.10
N GLN A 180 10.65 30.55 9.72
CA GLN A 180 10.94 30.14 8.33
C GLN A 180 10.31 28.81 7.98
N ARG A 181 10.06 27.93 8.95
CA ARG A 181 9.37 26.64 8.74
C ARG A 181 7.96 26.79 8.20
N GLN A 182 7.26 27.87 8.56
CA GLN A 182 5.91 28.17 8.07
C GLN A 182 5.88 28.68 6.62
N ALA A 183 6.98 29.28 6.15
CA ALA A 183 7.10 29.86 4.82
C ALA A 183 7.63 28.91 3.75
N VAL A 184 8.08 27.71 4.11
CA VAL A 184 8.82 26.78 3.23
C VAL A 184 7.97 26.08 2.17
N GLY A 185 6.64 26.22 2.20
CA GLY A 185 5.78 25.67 1.14
C GLY A 185 6.04 26.19 -0.28
N THR A 186 6.93 27.18 -0.46
CA THR A 186 7.23 27.84 -1.74
C THR A 186 8.72 28.01 -2.05
N LEU A 187 9.63 27.61 -1.16
CA LEU A 187 11.08 27.75 -1.37
C LEU A 187 11.67 26.44 -1.90
N GLU A 188 12.43 26.51 -2.99
CA GLU A 188 13.29 25.44 -3.46
C GLU A 188 14.35 25.16 -2.39
N VAL A 189 14.14 24.14 -1.61
CA VAL A 189 15.09 23.76 -0.56
C VAL A 189 16.15 22.85 -1.17
N ALA A 190 17.32 23.39 -1.41
CA ALA A 190 18.48 22.58 -1.75
C ALA A 190 18.95 21.83 -0.50
N TYR A 191 18.83 20.53 -0.51
CA TYR A 191 19.36 19.66 0.54
C TYR A 191 20.88 19.51 0.39
N ARG A 192 21.54 19.18 1.50
CA ARG A 192 22.95 18.83 1.52
C ARG A 192 23.07 17.35 1.92
N VAL A 193 24.08 16.65 1.43
CA VAL A 193 24.42 15.29 1.86
C VAL A 193 24.53 15.22 3.38
N GLN A 194 24.08 14.10 3.97
CA GLN A 194 24.12 13.82 5.42
C GLN A 194 23.25 14.73 6.31
N ASP A 195 22.51 15.69 5.76
CA ASP A 195 21.56 16.50 6.53
C ASP A 195 20.31 15.69 6.90
N PHE A 196 19.55 16.19 7.88
CA PHE A 196 18.26 15.63 8.22
C PHE A 196 17.16 16.32 7.41
N ALA A 197 16.30 15.53 6.79
CA ALA A 197 15.11 15.98 6.10
C ALA A 197 13.87 15.67 6.95
N TYR A 198 12.97 16.63 7.03
CA TYR A 198 11.60 16.44 7.48
C TYR A 198 10.70 16.35 6.26
N TYR A 199 9.77 15.42 6.27
CA TYR A 199 8.75 15.27 5.25
C TYR A 199 7.39 15.07 5.91
N SER A 200 6.37 15.74 5.36
CA SER A 200 4.99 15.53 5.78
C SER A 200 4.01 15.63 4.61
N VAL A 201 2.91 14.91 4.72
CA VAL A 201 1.81 14.88 3.75
C VAL A 201 0.49 14.68 4.49
N ASP A 202 -0.54 15.42 4.11
CA ASP A 202 -1.89 15.21 4.61
C ASP A 202 -2.59 14.16 3.75
N ILE A 203 -3.20 13.15 4.38
CA ILE A 203 -3.97 12.11 3.70
C ILE A 203 -5.36 12.03 4.34
N GLU A 204 -6.37 12.09 3.48
CA GLU A 204 -7.77 12.03 3.89
C GLU A 204 -8.50 10.93 3.11
N GLU A 205 -9.44 10.27 3.79
CA GLU A 205 -10.34 9.25 3.24
C GLU A 205 -11.72 9.84 3.01
N PHE A 206 -12.35 9.52 1.89
CA PHE A 206 -13.75 9.82 1.65
C PHE A 206 -14.63 8.74 2.27
N ARG A 207 -15.39 9.12 3.29
CA ARG A 207 -16.32 8.25 4.02
C ARG A 207 -17.60 9.01 4.35
N ASP A 208 -18.75 8.38 4.13
CA ASP A 208 -20.07 8.90 4.45
C ASP A 208 -20.33 10.32 3.89
N GLY A 209 -19.86 10.58 2.67
CA GLY A 209 -20.04 11.86 1.99
C GLY A 209 -19.07 12.97 2.44
N GLN A 210 -18.15 12.68 3.37
CA GLN A 210 -17.19 13.66 3.91
C GLN A 210 -15.75 13.16 3.83
N TRP A 211 -14.82 14.12 3.79
CA TRP A 211 -13.40 13.84 3.88
C TRP A 211 -12.97 13.79 5.35
N GLN A 212 -12.44 12.67 5.78
CA GLN A 212 -11.98 12.43 7.15
C GLN A 212 -10.53 12.02 7.16
N ALA A 213 -9.85 12.15 8.31
CA ALA A 213 -8.47 11.71 8.46
C ALA A 213 -8.34 10.21 8.18
N TYR A 214 -7.44 9.82 7.29
CA TYR A 214 -7.19 8.43 6.94
C TYR A 214 -6.64 7.65 8.15
N PRO A 215 -7.25 6.53 8.55
CA PRO A 215 -6.85 5.78 9.75
C PRO A 215 -5.69 4.81 9.51
N GLY A 216 -5.30 4.54 8.26
CA GLY A 216 -4.28 3.53 7.91
C GLY A 216 -2.89 3.86 8.45
N SER A 217 -2.05 2.84 8.54
CA SER A 217 -0.68 2.93 9.03
C SER A 217 0.38 2.52 8.00
N THR A 218 -0.04 2.06 6.82
CA THR A 218 0.83 1.48 5.78
C THR A 218 1.33 2.50 4.76
N VAL A 219 1.37 3.77 5.15
CA VAL A 219 1.94 4.84 4.32
C VAL A 219 3.44 4.88 4.51
N TYR A 220 4.18 4.84 3.42
CA TYR A 220 5.63 4.92 3.44
C TYR A 220 6.15 5.92 2.42
N ILE A 221 7.35 6.44 2.71
CA ILE A 221 8.10 7.29 1.81
C ILE A 221 9.31 6.53 1.27
N GLU A 222 9.60 6.73 0.02
CA GLU A 222 10.83 6.33 -0.63
C GLU A 222 11.60 7.57 -1.08
N PHE A 223 12.86 7.65 -0.70
CA PHE A 223 13.77 8.66 -1.21
C PHE A 223 14.60 8.02 -2.32
N VAL A 224 14.34 8.42 -3.56
CA VAL A 224 14.74 7.70 -4.78
C VAL A 224 15.50 8.63 -5.71
N MET A 225 16.59 8.14 -6.29
CA MET A 225 17.24 8.77 -7.46
C MET A 225 17.03 7.87 -8.69
N LEU A 226 17.85 6.87 -8.92
CA LEU A 226 17.59 5.77 -9.87
C LEU A 226 16.91 4.62 -9.14
N ASP A 227 17.49 4.20 -8.03
CA ASP A 227 16.98 3.19 -7.12
C ASP A 227 16.57 3.82 -5.79
N PRO A 228 15.70 3.15 -5.00
CA PRO A 228 15.35 3.60 -3.65
C PRO A 228 16.55 3.52 -2.71
N TYR A 229 17.01 4.65 -2.17
CA TYR A 229 18.06 4.69 -1.15
C TYR A 229 17.52 4.50 0.25
N ILE A 230 16.36 5.11 0.54
CA ILE A 230 15.72 5.05 1.85
C ILE A 230 14.25 4.74 1.64
N ARG A 231 13.73 3.79 2.43
CA ARG A 231 12.30 3.53 2.57
C ARG A 231 11.94 3.59 4.05
N LYS A 232 10.97 4.41 4.40
CA LYS A 232 10.54 4.59 5.78
C LYS A 232 9.02 4.75 5.88
N TYR A 233 8.42 4.08 6.87
CA TYR A 233 7.02 4.30 7.18
C TYR A 233 6.83 5.65 7.85
N LEU A 234 5.72 6.31 7.54
CA LEU A 234 5.35 7.60 8.08
C LEU A 234 4.63 7.42 9.41
N SER A 235 4.97 8.24 10.40
CA SER A 235 4.22 8.37 11.64
C SER A 235 3.01 9.25 11.43
N ARG A 236 1.89 8.92 12.08
CA ARG A 236 0.63 9.66 11.92
C ARG A 236 0.37 10.62 13.07
N SER A 237 -0.05 11.85 12.74
CA SER A 237 -0.59 12.82 13.69
C SER A 237 -1.88 13.44 13.10
N GLY A 238 -3.04 12.93 13.55
CA GLY A 238 -4.32 13.33 12.99
C GLY A 238 -4.46 12.94 11.52
N LYS A 239 -4.54 13.92 10.61
CA LYS A 239 -4.56 13.72 9.16
C LYS A 239 -3.18 13.77 8.50
N THR A 240 -2.17 14.26 9.22
CA THR A 240 -0.81 14.47 8.71
C THR A 240 0.05 13.25 8.98
N PHE A 241 0.70 12.76 7.95
CA PHE A 241 1.70 11.71 8.00
C PHE A 241 3.08 12.34 7.85
N TYR A 242 4.01 12.05 8.75
CA TYR A 242 5.32 12.70 8.77
C TYR A 242 6.43 11.73 9.11
N THR A 243 7.63 12.07 8.71
CA THR A 243 8.85 11.38 9.11
C THR A 243 10.06 12.28 9.02
N THR A 244 11.11 11.86 9.73
CA THR A 244 12.42 12.50 9.70
C THR A 244 13.45 11.43 9.38
N PHE A 245 14.38 11.73 8.47
CA PHE A 245 15.48 10.82 8.14
C PHE A 245 16.71 11.60 7.68
N GLN A 246 17.86 10.95 7.75
CA GLN A 246 19.11 11.49 7.27
C GLN A 246 19.28 11.21 5.77
N ILE A 247 19.63 12.24 5.01
CA ILE A 247 19.90 12.14 3.58
C ILE A 247 21.20 11.33 3.38
N PRO A 248 21.26 10.41 2.42
CA PRO A 248 22.45 9.62 2.13
C PRO A 248 23.63 10.50 1.66
N ASP A 249 24.82 9.94 1.74
CA ASP A 249 26.04 10.59 1.27
C ASP A 249 26.22 10.45 -0.25
N VAL A 250 25.17 10.80 -0.98
CA VAL A 250 25.15 10.83 -2.44
C VAL A 250 24.46 12.11 -2.88
N TYR A 251 25.08 12.83 -3.79
CA TYR A 251 24.51 14.06 -4.36
C TYR A 251 23.82 13.80 -5.71
N GLY A 252 22.84 14.61 -6.03
CA GLY A 252 22.07 14.53 -7.26
C GLY A 252 20.63 14.97 -7.08
N VAL A 253 19.78 14.72 -8.06
CA VAL A 253 18.34 15.03 -7.98
C VAL A 253 17.59 13.79 -7.50
N PHE A 254 17.12 13.85 -6.27
CA PHE A 254 16.28 12.85 -5.65
C PHE A 254 14.81 13.21 -5.79
N GLN A 255 13.97 12.22 -5.51
CA GLN A 255 12.52 12.38 -5.42
C GLN A 255 12.02 11.77 -4.12
N PHE A 256 11.16 12.51 -3.41
CA PHE A 256 10.32 11.95 -2.36
C PHE A 256 9.11 11.30 -3.01
N LYS A 257 9.03 9.98 -2.97
CA LYS A 257 7.88 9.21 -3.44
C LYS A 257 7.10 8.68 -2.27
N THR A 258 5.90 9.22 -2.03
CA THR A 258 4.99 8.68 -1.00
C THR A 258 4.04 7.71 -1.64
N LYS A 259 3.92 6.54 -1.03
CA LYS A 259 3.05 5.47 -1.48
C LYS A 259 2.18 4.96 -0.35
N SER A 260 0.94 4.63 -0.68
CA SER A 260 0.02 3.88 0.16
C SER A 260 -0.59 2.77 -0.69
N GLU A 261 -0.36 1.53 -0.28
CA GLU A 261 -0.74 0.33 -1.03
C GLU A 261 -1.64 -0.58 -0.19
N GLU A 262 -2.44 0.00 0.71
CA GLU A 262 -3.35 -0.78 1.55
C GLU A 262 -4.54 -1.27 0.73
N PRO A 263 -4.84 -2.59 0.75
CA PRO A 263 -5.95 -3.16 0.02
C PRO A 263 -7.28 -2.54 0.41
N GLY A 264 -8.11 -2.23 -0.60
CA GLY A 264 -9.42 -1.61 -0.38
C GLY A 264 -9.41 -0.08 -0.34
N PHE A 265 -8.25 0.55 -0.26
CA PHE A 265 -8.09 2.00 -0.40
C PHE A 265 -7.48 2.36 -1.75
N SER A 266 -7.74 3.57 -2.22
CA SER A 266 -7.11 4.07 -3.45
C SER A 266 -5.58 4.12 -3.30
N TRP A 267 -4.88 3.67 -4.33
CA TRP A 267 -3.42 3.78 -4.38
C TRP A 267 -3.04 5.26 -4.44
N ILE A 268 -2.16 5.67 -3.54
CA ILE A 268 -1.52 6.99 -3.57
C ILE A 268 -0.09 6.81 -4.05
N SER A 269 0.30 7.59 -5.03
CA SER A 269 1.68 7.72 -5.47
C SER A 269 1.93 9.19 -5.77
N THR A 270 2.79 9.82 -4.98
CA THR A 270 3.21 11.21 -5.18
C THR A 270 4.70 11.26 -5.42
N ALA A 271 5.16 12.25 -6.17
CA ALA A 271 6.57 12.50 -6.36
C ALA A 271 6.84 14.00 -6.17
N SER A 272 7.84 14.34 -5.38
CA SER A 272 8.35 15.70 -5.18
C SER A 272 9.85 15.69 -5.32
N GLU A 273 10.40 16.61 -6.11
CA GLU A 273 11.83 16.70 -6.36
C GLU A 273 12.60 17.28 -5.17
N ALA A 274 13.80 16.77 -4.94
CA ALA A 274 14.69 17.17 -3.87
C ALA A 274 16.15 17.20 -4.39
N PRO A 275 16.63 18.35 -4.84
CA PRO A 275 18.02 18.47 -5.23
C PRO A 275 18.94 18.38 -4.00
N VAL A 276 19.89 17.48 -4.04
CA VAL A 276 20.90 17.26 -2.99
C VAL A 276 22.27 17.66 -3.51
N ARG A 277 22.93 18.58 -2.84
CA ARG A 277 24.28 19.04 -3.16
C ARG A 277 25.33 18.41 -2.24
N PRO A 278 26.58 18.30 -2.70
CA PRO A 278 27.69 17.92 -1.84
C PRO A 278 28.04 19.04 -0.83
N PHE A 279 28.93 18.73 0.08
CA PHE A 279 29.53 19.72 0.97
C PHE A 279 30.30 20.77 0.17
N ARG A 280 30.21 22.02 0.58
CA ARG A 280 31.14 23.07 0.15
C ARG A 280 32.46 22.94 0.89
N HIS A 281 33.50 23.61 0.42
CA HIS A 281 34.84 23.54 1.04
C HIS A 281 34.87 23.94 2.51
N ASP A 282 34.00 24.86 2.91
CA ASP A 282 33.88 25.38 4.30
C ASP A 282 32.96 24.53 5.19
N GLU A 283 32.22 23.56 4.60
CA GLU A 283 31.27 22.70 5.31
C GLU A 283 31.84 21.36 5.76
N TYR A 284 33.08 21.01 5.34
CA TYR A 284 33.73 19.79 5.78
C TYR A 284 34.17 19.93 7.25
N GLU A 285 34.13 18.83 7.99
CA GLU A 285 34.65 18.76 9.34
C GLU A 285 36.18 19.07 9.34
N ARG A 286 36.62 19.96 10.22
CA ARG A 286 38.04 20.29 10.32
C ARG A 286 38.88 19.15 10.88
N PHE A 287 38.29 18.34 11.76
CA PHE A 287 38.94 17.17 12.33
C PHE A 287 38.40 15.89 11.67
N LEU A 288 39.22 15.24 10.88
CA LEU A 288 38.89 13.97 10.23
C LEU A 288 39.27 12.82 11.17
N VAL A 289 38.24 12.13 11.71
CA VAL A 289 38.46 11.00 12.64
C VAL A 289 39.26 9.87 11.99
N VAL A 290 39.08 9.63 10.70
CA VAL A 290 39.82 8.62 9.91
C VAL A 290 41.32 8.95 9.83
N ALA A 291 41.70 10.24 9.94
CA ALA A 291 43.10 10.68 9.93
C ALA A 291 43.75 10.68 11.33
N CYS A 292 43.07 10.17 12.36
CA CYS A 292 43.56 10.11 13.73
C CYS A 292 44.98 9.48 13.86
N PRO A 293 45.34 8.37 13.15
CA PRO A 293 46.72 7.84 13.21
C PRO A 293 47.77 8.81 12.72
N TYR A 294 47.48 9.64 11.72
CA TYR A 294 48.40 10.65 11.21
C TYR A 294 48.58 11.79 12.21
N TYR A 295 47.52 12.24 12.86
CA TYR A 295 47.64 13.26 13.91
C TYR A 295 48.44 12.73 15.09
N ALA A 296 48.22 11.50 15.51
CA ALA A 296 48.97 10.86 16.59
C ALA A 296 50.46 10.76 16.26
N SER A 297 50.82 10.38 15.02
CA SER A 297 52.20 10.30 14.59
C SER A 297 52.91 11.64 14.59
N VAL A 298 52.22 12.72 14.15
CA VAL A 298 52.78 14.09 14.18
C VAL A 298 53.00 14.55 15.62
N PHE A 299 52.04 14.33 16.53
CA PHE A 299 52.23 14.68 17.94
C PHE A 299 53.31 13.86 18.60
N ALA A 300 53.44 12.59 18.27
CA ALA A 300 54.54 11.73 18.77
C ALA A 300 55.90 12.24 18.30
N CYS A 301 56.03 12.61 17.01
CA CYS A 301 57.28 13.19 16.48
C CYS A 301 57.65 14.50 17.19
N VAL A 302 56.68 15.41 17.37
CA VAL A 302 56.95 16.69 18.10
C VAL A 302 57.34 16.41 19.54
N GLY A 303 56.60 15.52 20.23
CA GLY A 303 56.93 15.12 21.61
C GLY A 303 58.33 14.51 21.74
N SER A 304 58.67 13.58 20.84
CA SER A 304 60.01 12.97 20.81
C SER A 304 61.11 13.96 20.56
N PHE A 305 60.90 14.94 19.67
CA PHE A 305 61.83 16.00 19.40
C PHE A 305 62.06 16.87 20.65
N LEU A 306 61.00 17.24 21.36
CA LEU A 306 61.13 18.03 22.60
C LEU A 306 61.88 17.25 23.68
N VAL A 307 61.58 15.99 23.89
CA VAL A 307 62.29 15.13 24.86
C VAL A 307 63.75 14.99 24.50
N PHE A 308 64.03 14.69 23.22
CA PHE A 308 65.42 14.63 22.74
C PHE A 308 66.15 15.94 22.91
N SER A 309 65.55 17.07 22.56
CA SER A 309 66.19 18.42 22.73
C SER A 309 66.48 18.68 24.18
N PHE A 310 65.57 18.35 25.09
CA PHE A 310 65.78 18.51 26.53
C PHE A 310 66.92 17.64 27.03
N TYR A 311 66.97 16.38 26.68
CA TYR A 311 68.07 15.46 27.03
C TYR A 311 69.37 15.92 26.47
N PHE A 312 69.44 16.32 25.20
CA PHE A 312 70.68 16.82 24.55
C PHE A 312 71.24 18.08 25.18
N LEU A 313 70.37 19.02 25.54
CA LEU A 313 70.84 20.31 26.15
C LEU A 313 71.34 20.14 27.62
N TYR A 314 70.77 19.18 28.35
CA TYR A 314 71.11 19.02 29.77
C TYR A 314 72.03 17.82 30.05
N HIS A 315 72.38 17.01 29.04
CA HIS A 315 73.34 15.94 29.21
C HIS A 315 74.72 16.54 29.37
N LYS A 316 75.28 16.31 30.58
CA LYS A 316 76.70 16.63 30.87
C LYS A 316 77.49 15.34 30.68
N GLU A 317 78.60 15.40 29.89
CA GLU A 317 79.62 14.36 29.86
C GLU A 317 80.26 14.19 31.21
#